data_ce47e50225dbefcd37458aeb651184ce
#
_entry.id   ce47e50225dbefcd37458aeb651184ce
#
_cell.length_a   1.000
_cell.length_b   1.000
_cell.length_c   1.000
_cell.angle_alpha   90.00
_cell.angle_beta   90.00
_cell.angle_gamma   90.00
#
_symmetry.space_group_name_H-M   'P 1'
#
loop_
_entity.id
_entity.type
_entity.pdbx_description
1 polymer ?
#
loop_
_entity_poly.entity_id
_entity_poly.type
_entity_poly.pdbx_seq_one_letter_code
_entity_poly.pdbx_strand_id
1 'polypeptide(L)'
;MIYDKDADLAKLDGKTVAILGYGSQGHAHALNLKESGVDVVVGLREDSSSVEKATNDGVDVLSIADAASRGDIVMVLLPDEKQAEIWAAEIADGIAPGNLLLFAHGFSIHFGQIEPSREVDVGMVAPKSPGHLVRRQYKEGNGVPGLTAVHQDATGEARDLVLAYAKGIGCTRAGVIETSFREETETDLFGEQAVLCGGVTELVRAGYETLVDAGYDPRLAYFECLHELKLIVDLMYEKGISGMRYSISNTAEYGDYTRGKRVITDETRETMRGILNEIQSGDFAREWIAENRAGQENFKRMREEQQNTQIEREGRELRSMMDWIDQSF
;
A
#
# COMPACT_ATOMS: atom_id res chain seq x y z
N MET A 1 -10.97 -8.84 15.42
CA MET A 1 -9.87 -7.88 15.67
C MET A 1 -8.90 -8.50 16.65
N ILE A 2 -7.63 -8.50 16.29
CA ILE A 2 -6.51 -9.03 17.08
C ILE A 2 -5.65 -7.84 17.49
N TYR A 3 -5.26 -7.77 18.76
CA TYR A 3 -4.50 -6.68 19.35
C TYR A 3 -3.19 -7.19 19.96
N ASP A 4 -2.35 -6.30 20.48
CA ASP A 4 -1.03 -6.60 21.06
C ASP A 4 -1.04 -7.76 22.07
N LYS A 5 -2.10 -7.89 22.88
CA LYS A 5 -2.24 -8.96 23.88
C LYS A 5 -2.47 -10.35 23.26
N ASP A 6 -2.93 -10.39 22.00
CA ASP A 6 -3.29 -11.61 21.30
C ASP A 6 -2.16 -12.14 20.39
N ALA A 7 -1.04 -11.40 20.32
CA ALA A 7 0.13 -11.72 19.50
C ALA A 7 1.40 -11.79 20.39
N ASP A 8 2.24 -12.77 20.13
CA ASP A 8 3.47 -13.01 20.91
C ASP A 8 4.70 -12.70 20.04
N LEU A 9 5.38 -11.59 20.36
CA LEU A 9 6.61 -11.18 19.65
C LEU A 9 7.76 -12.16 19.85
N ALA A 10 7.80 -12.89 20.97
CA ALA A 10 8.86 -13.87 21.28
C ALA A 10 8.92 -15.03 20.26
N LYS A 11 7.88 -15.23 19.44
CA LYS A 11 7.93 -16.16 18.30
C LYS A 11 8.97 -15.79 17.24
N LEU A 12 9.46 -14.53 17.26
CA LEU A 12 10.54 -14.05 16.39
C LEU A 12 11.93 -14.16 17.05
N ASP A 13 12.02 -14.57 18.31
CA ASP A 13 13.30 -14.67 19.01
C ASP A 13 14.23 -15.68 18.33
N GLY A 14 15.46 -15.25 18.04
CA GLY A 14 16.47 -16.05 17.36
C GLY A 14 16.21 -16.29 15.86
N LYS A 15 15.20 -15.65 15.29
CA LYS A 15 14.92 -15.69 13.84
C LYS A 15 15.44 -14.44 13.16
N THR A 16 16.00 -14.61 11.97
CA THR A 16 16.34 -13.49 11.07
C THR A 16 15.18 -13.19 10.13
N VAL A 17 14.77 -11.93 10.07
CA VAL A 17 13.78 -11.44 9.11
C VAL A 17 14.51 -10.76 7.95
N ALA A 18 14.36 -11.31 6.75
CA ALA A 18 14.86 -10.72 5.51
C ALA A 18 13.76 -9.88 4.86
N ILE A 19 14.02 -8.58 4.67
CA ILE A 19 13.13 -7.66 3.96
C ILE A 19 13.67 -7.45 2.54
N LEU A 20 12.97 -7.95 1.53
CA LEU A 20 13.37 -7.81 0.14
C LEU A 20 12.72 -6.56 -0.47
N GLY A 21 13.53 -5.52 -0.67
CA GLY A 21 13.11 -4.18 -1.07
C GLY A 21 13.12 -3.17 0.09
N TYR A 22 13.46 -1.91 -0.20
CA TYR A 22 13.55 -0.81 0.78
C TYR A 22 12.84 0.46 0.28
N GLY A 23 11.68 0.27 -0.35
CA GLY A 23 10.74 1.33 -0.67
C GLY A 23 10.01 1.82 0.59
N SER A 24 8.86 2.46 0.41
CA SER A 24 8.07 3.02 1.51
C SER A 24 7.71 1.98 2.59
N GLN A 25 7.20 0.82 2.21
CA GLN A 25 6.89 -0.26 3.16
C GLN A 25 8.15 -0.92 3.70
N GLY A 26 9.12 -1.27 2.84
CA GLY A 26 10.36 -1.97 3.26
C GLY A 26 11.15 -1.19 4.31
N HIS A 27 11.30 0.11 4.13
CA HIS A 27 11.89 1.01 5.12
C HIS A 27 11.14 0.97 6.46
N ALA A 28 9.82 1.08 6.44
CA ALA A 28 9.01 1.08 7.66
C ALA A 28 9.07 -0.28 8.39
N HIS A 29 8.91 -1.39 7.67
CA HIS A 29 8.96 -2.73 8.24
C HIS A 29 10.32 -3.04 8.85
N ALA A 30 11.41 -2.78 8.11
CA ALA A 30 12.77 -3.06 8.58
C ALA A 30 13.09 -2.30 9.88
N LEU A 31 12.81 -1.00 9.93
CA LEU A 31 13.12 -0.20 11.10
C LEU A 31 12.22 -0.50 12.30
N ASN A 32 10.92 -0.75 12.06
CA ASN A 32 10.00 -1.09 13.15
C ASN A 32 10.35 -2.44 13.78
N LEU A 33 10.68 -3.46 12.98
CA LEU A 33 11.13 -4.76 13.47
C LEU A 33 12.44 -4.64 14.24
N LYS A 34 13.43 -3.93 13.69
CA LYS A 34 14.72 -3.69 14.36
C LYS A 34 14.54 -3.00 15.71
N GLU A 35 13.71 -1.96 15.77
CA GLU A 35 13.40 -1.27 17.04
C GLU A 35 12.55 -2.12 18.00
N SER A 36 11.86 -3.15 17.49
CA SER A 36 11.18 -4.18 18.29
C SER A 36 12.12 -5.29 18.79
N GLY A 37 13.42 -5.23 18.47
CA GLY A 37 14.44 -6.18 18.92
C GLY A 37 14.62 -7.40 18.01
N VAL A 38 14.06 -7.40 16.81
CA VAL A 38 14.17 -8.50 15.83
C VAL A 38 15.45 -8.33 15.01
N ASP A 39 16.13 -9.44 14.69
CA ASP A 39 17.26 -9.45 13.76
C ASP A 39 16.74 -9.23 12.33
N VAL A 40 17.21 -8.19 11.65
CA VAL A 40 16.73 -7.77 10.34
C VAL A 40 17.87 -7.59 9.36
N VAL A 41 17.73 -8.18 8.18
CA VAL A 41 18.58 -7.91 7.01
C VAL A 41 17.71 -7.39 5.86
N VAL A 42 18.29 -6.58 4.98
CA VAL A 42 17.61 -6.04 3.82
C VAL A 42 18.26 -6.56 2.54
N GLY A 43 17.46 -7.13 1.66
CA GLY A 43 17.90 -7.60 0.34
C GLY A 43 17.63 -6.54 -0.73
N LEU A 44 18.68 -6.07 -1.40
CA LEU A 44 18.61 -5.08 -2.47
C LEU A 44 19.47 -5.49 -3.66
N ARG A 45 19.12 -4.99 -4.84
CA ARG A 45 20.04 -5.05 -5.99
C ARG A 45 21.20 -4.10 -5.75
N GLU A 46 22.38 -4.44 -6.26
CA GLU A 46 23.60 -3.64 -6.09
C GLU A 46 23.45 -2.20 -6.61
N ASP A 47 22.70 -2.02 -7.71
CA ASP A 47 22.42 -0.71 -8.34
C ASP A 47 21.24 0.05 -7.74
N SER A 48 20.65 -0.44 -6.66
CA SER A 48 19.49 0.18 -6.03
C SER A 48 19.84 1.51 -5.35
N SER A 49 19.10 2.57 -5.67
CA SER A 49 19.20 3.87 -4.99
C SER A 49 18.89 3.81 -3.49
N SER A 50 18.29 2.73 -3.01
CA SER A 50 17.96 2.53 -1.59
C SER A 50 19.11 1.97 -0.76
N VAL A 51 20.21 1.52 -1.37
CA VAL A 51 21.36 0.94 -0.63
C VAL A 51 21.95 1.94 0.35
N GLU A 52 22.24 3.15 -0.09
CA GLU A 52 22.79 4.21 0.76
C GLU A 52 21.84 4.54 1.91
N LYS A 53 20.55 4.66 1.64
CA LYS A 53 19.53 4.94 2.65
C LYS A 53 19.47 3.84 3.70
N ALA A 54 19.37 2.57 3.30
CA ALA A 54 19.31 1.44 4.23
C ALA A 54 20.59 1.33 5.11
N THR A 55 21.74 1.55 4.51
CA THR A 55 23.03 1.57 5.23
C THR A 55 23.10 2.70 6.25
N ASN A 56 22.65 3.92 5.89
CA ASN A 56 22.61 5.06 6.80
C ASN A 56 21.60 4.87 7.94
N ASP A 57 20.52 4.14 7.70
CA ASP A 57 19.55 3.72 8.72
C ASP A 57 20.10 2.59 9.63
N GLY A 58 21.32 2.12 9.34
CA GLY A 58 22.05 1.13 10.13
C GLY A 58 21.49 -0.28 9.97
N VAL A 59 20.89 -0.64 8.85
CA VAL A 59 20.42 -1.98 8.55
C VAL A 59 21.46 -2.71 7.70
N ASP A 60 21.67 -4.00 7.97
CA ASP A 60 22.55 -4.85 7.16
C ASP A 60 21.96 -5.04 5.76
N VAL A 61 22.70 -4.62 4.72
CA VAL A 61 22.28 -4.74 3.32
C VAL A 61 23.06 -5.88 2.65
N LEU A 62 22.31 -6.78 2.03
CA LEU A 62 22.81 -7.94 1.28
C LEU A 62 22.25 -7.92 -0.15
N SER A 63 22.73 -8.82 -1.02
CA SER A 63 22.03 -9.12 -2.25
C SER A 63 20.66 -9.73 -1.94
N ILE A 64 19.73 -9.70 -2.90
CA ILE A 64 18.39 -10.31 -2.73
C ILE A 64 18.54 -11.80 -2.42
N ALA A 65 19.40 -12.51 -3.16
CA ALA A 65 19.63 -13.94 -2.98
C ALA A 65 20.24 -14.27 -1.60
N ASP A 66 21.25 -13.51 -1.16
CA ASP A 66 21.88 -13.74 0.14
C ASP A 66 20.93 -13.44 1.29
N ALA A 67 20.12 -12.38 1.18
CA ALA A 67 19.12 -12.04 2.17
C ALA A 67 18.02 -13.11 2.24
N ALA A 68 17.51 -13.58 1.11
CA ALA A 68 16.52 -14.65 1.05
C ALA A 68 17.03 -15.93 1.71
N SER A 69 18.29 -16.31 1.42
CA SER A 69 18.92 -17.51 2.01
C SER A 69 19.21 -17.39 3.51
N ARG A 70 19.41 -16.17 4.01
CA ARG A 70 19.68 -15.92 5.44
C ARG A 70 18.42 -15.83 6.28
N GLY A 71 17.27 -15.46 5.66
CA GLY A 71 16.03 -15.24 6.37
C GLY A 71 15.33 -16.52 6.80
N ASP A 72 14.98 -16.65 8.07
CA ASP A 72 13.96 -17.61 8.52
C ASP A 72 12.57 -17.16 8.09
N ILE A 73 12.37 -15.85 8.04
CA ILE A 73 11.17 -15.15 7.57
C ILE A 73 11.60 -14.21 6.45
N VAL A 74 11.00 -14.37 5.28
CA VAL A 74 11.34 -13.58 4.08
C VAL A 74 10.14 -12.76 3.66
N MET A 75 10.18 -11.45 3.88
CA MET A 75 9.14 -10.51 3.50
C MET A 75 9.46 -9.89 2.13
N VAL A 76 8.60 -10.16 1.16
CA VAL A 76 8.74 -9.65 -0.21
C VAL A 76 8.02 -8.32 -0.35
N LEU A 77 8.79 -7.21 -0.45
CA LEU A 77 8.31 -5.83 -0.60
C LEU A 77 8.85 -5.20 -1.89
N LEU A 78 8.99 -6.02 -2.91
CA LEU A 78 9.32 -5.63 -4.28
C LEU A 78 8.03 -5.21 -5.02
N PRO A 79 8.14 -4.40 -6.10
CA PRO A 79 6.99 -4.09 -6.95
C PRO A 79 6.33 -5.36 -7.50
N ASP A 80 5.00 -5.46 -7.43
CA ASP A 80 4.24 -6.67 -7.75
C ASP A 80 4.55 -7.23 -9.14
N GLU A 81 4.67 -6.34 -10.13
CA GLU A 81 4.96 -6.69 -11.51
C GLU A 81 6.39 -7.23 -11.73
N LYS A 82 7.26 -7.11 -10.72
CA LYS A 82 8.65 -7.63 -10.74
C LYS A 82 8.85 -8.86 -9.87
N GLN A 83 7.93 -9.12 -8.95
CA GLN A 83 8.11 -10.19 -7.96
C GLN A 83 8.33 -11.55 -8.61
N ALA A 84 7.54 -11.92 -9.63
CA ALA A 84 7.65 -13.23 -10.27
C ALA A 84 9.02 -13.45 -10.95
N GLU A 85 9.53 -12.42 -11.63
CA GLU A 85 10.85 -12.45 -12.28
C GLU A 85 11.97 -12.62 -11.26
N ILE A 86 11.96 -11.79 -10.21
CA ILE A 86 12.97 -11.79 -9.15
C ILE A 86 12.86 -13.06 -8.29
N TRP A 87 11.64 -13.54 -8.03
CA TRP A 87 11.39 -14.80 -7.36
C TRP A 87 12.13 -15.94 -8.05
N ALA A 88 11.93 -16.10 -9.35
CA ALA A 88 12.53 -17.19 -10.12
C ALA A 88 14.06 -17.05 -10.26
N ALA A 89 14.58 -15.82 -10.30
CA ALA A 89 15.99 -15.57 -10.53
C ALA A 89 16.84 -15.57 -9.26
N GLU A 90 16.30 -15.09 -8.13
CA GLU A 90 17.11 -14.73 -6.97
C GLU A 90 16.55 -15.20 -5.61
N ILE A 91 15.24 -15.50 -5.50
CA ILE A 91 14.63 -15.79 -4.20
C ILE A 91 14.37 -17.28 -3.99
N ALA A 92 13.79 -17.95 -4.99
CA ALA A 92 13.24 -19.29 -4.83
C ALA A 92 14.25 -20.32 -4.28
N ASP A 93 15.48 -20.30 -4.77
CA ASP A 93 16.55 -21.22 -4.36
C ASP A 93 17.06 -20.96 -2.92
N GLY A 94 16.80 -19.74 -2.39
CA GLY A 94 17.17 -19.37 -1.03
C GLY A 94 16.14 -19.78 0.03
N ILE A 95 14.92 -20.15 -0.37
CA ILE A 95 13.83 -20.48 0.56
C ILE A 95 13.90 -21.95 0.96
N ALA A 96 14.17 -22.21 2.23
CA ALA A 96 14.28 -23.56 2.78
C ALA A 96 12.94 -24.06 3.35
N PRO A 97 12.75 -25.41 3.47
CA PRO A 97 11.62 -25.99 4.19
C PRO A 97 11.51 -25.41 5.61
N GLY A 98 10.31 -25.03 6.01
CA GLY A 98 10.02 -24.42 7.33
C GLY A 98 10.24 -22.92 7.39
N ASN A 99 10.75 -22.24 6.34
CA ASN A 99 10.75 -20.80 6.29
C ASN A 99 9.32 -20.25 6.18
N LEU A 100 9.12 -19.00 6.61
CA LEU A 100 7.89 -18.24 6.37
C LEU A 100 8.14 -17.21 5.26
N LEU A 101 7.45 -17.37 4.14
CA LEU A 101 7.40 -16.40 3.06
C LEU A 101 6.24 -15.43 3.30
N LEU A 102 6.52 -14.14 3.41
CA LEU A 102 5.55 -13.09 3.69
C LEU A 102 5.39 -12.11 2.54
N PHE A 103 4.19 -11.60 2.40
CA PHE A 103 3.82 -10.53 1.49
C PHE A 103 3.07 -9.41 2.22
N ALA A 104 3.11 -8.19 1.68
CA ALA A 104 2.29 -7.08 2.18
C ALA A 104 1.05 -6.83 1.31
N HIS A 105 0.94 -7.51 0.17
CA HIS A 105 -0.20 -7.53 -0.75
C HIS A 105 -0.29 -8.91 -1.39
N GLY A 106 -1.51 -9.37 -1.62
CA GLY A 106 -1.71 -10.76 -2.04
C GLY A 106 -1.55 -11.04 -3.53
N PHE A 107 -1.23 -10.06 -4.37
CA PHE A 107 -1.23 -10.13 -5.84
C PHE A 107 -0.52 -11.36 -6.41
N SER A 108 0.75 -11.56 -6.06
CA SER A 108 1.57 -12.60 -6.65
C SER A 108 1.12 -14.01 -6.31
N ILE A 109 0.59 -14.23 -5.11
CA ILE A 109 0.05 -15.53 -4.68
C ILE A 109 -1.36 -15.73 -5.24
N HIS A 110 -2.24 -14.73 -5.12
CA HIS A 110 -3.62 -14.84 -5.56
C HIS A 110 -3.75 -15.09 -7.07
N PHE A 111 -2.95 -14.40 -7.88
CA PHE A 111 -2.95 -14.57 -9.33
C PHE A 111 -1.93 -15.60 -9.85
N GLY A 112 -1.36 -16.45 -8.97
CA GLY A 112 -0.49 -17.56 -9.35
C GLY A 112 0.79 -17.13 -10.06
N GLN A 113 1.33 -15.95 -9.73
CA GLN A 113 2.60 -15.48 -10.27
C GLN A 113 3.80 -16.08 -9.52
N ILE A 114 3.59 -16.45 -8.27
CA ILE A 114 4.55 -17.15 -7.41
C ILE A 114 3.87 -18.38 -6.83
N GLU A 115 4.53 -19.54 -6.99
CA GLU A 115 4.08 -20.82 -6.43
C GLU A 115 5.21 -21.37 -5.52
N PRO A 116 5.14 -21.11 -4.21
CA PRO A 116 6.11 -21.61 -3.24
C PRO A 116 6.01 -23.14 -3.07
N SER A 117 7.13 -23.77 -2.63
CA SER A 117 7.12 -25.19 -2.23
C SER A 117 6.09 -25.44 -1.13
N ARG A 118 5.50 -26.64 -1.12
CA ARG A 118 4.55 -27.08 -0.08
C ARG A 118 5.16 -27.23 1.32
N GLU A 119 6.48 -27.16 1.43
CA GLU A 119 7.23 -27.27 2.69
C GLU A 119 7.50 -25.89 3.35
N VAL A 120 6.97 -24.80 2.76
CA VAL A 120 7.17 -23.41 3.19
C VAL A 120 5.85 -22.85 3.71
N ASP A 121 5.90 -22.11 4.80
CA ASP A 121 4.76 -21.31 5.25
C ASP A 121 4.58 -20.10 4.34
N VAL A 122 3.34 -19.75 4.05
CA VAL A 122 3.02 -18.55 3.24
C VAL A 122 1.97 -17.70 3.94
N GLY A 123 2.34 -16.48 4.26
CA GLY A 123 1.47 -15.56 4.97
C GLY A 123 1.50 -14.15 4.39
N MET A 124 0.66 -13.30 4.95
CA MET A 124 0.54 -11.90 4.58
C MET A 124 0.37 -11.03 5.81
N VAL A 125 1.06 -9.88 5.79
CA VAL A 125 0.82 -8.76 6.72
C VAL A 125 0.74 -7.49 5.89
N ALA A 126 -0.46 -6.98 5.71
CA ALA A 126 -0.78 -5.82 4.88
C ALA A 126 -1.23 -4.62 5.73
N PRO A 127 -0.32 -3.71 6.12
CA PRO A 127 -0.70 -2.47 6.78
C PRO A 127 -1.58 -1.62 5.86
N LYS A 128 -2.72 -1.14 6.36
CA LYS A 128 -3.64 -0.30 5.57
C LYS A 128 -3.27 1.19 5.71
N SER A 129 -2.06 1.49 5.24
CA SER A 129 -1.50 2.85 5.22
C SER A 129 -0.23 2.89 4.36
N PRO A 130 0.11 4.03 3.74
CA PRO A 130 1.43 4.24 3.13
C PRO A 130 2.56 4.01 4.14
N GLY A 131 3.68 3.45 3.70
CA GLY A 131 4.75 3.00 4.58
C GLY A 131 5.35 4.12 5.47
N HIS A 132 5.47 5.35 4.95
CA HIS A 132 5.94 6.48 5.77
C HIS A 132 5.02 6.80 6.97
N LEU A 133 3.70 6.55 6.83
CA LEU A 133 2.75 6.68 7.94
C LEU A 133 2.84 5.49 8.90
N VAL A 134 3.07 4.26 8.38
CA VAL A 134 3.36 3.08 9.22
C VAL A 134 4.54 3.39 10.15
N ARG A 135 5.63 3.96 9.58
CA ARG A 135 6.81 4.33 10.34
C ARG A 135 6.53 5.44 11.36
N ARG A 136 5.87 6.50 10.94
CA ARG A 136 5.55 7.65 11.80
C ARG A 136 4.69 7.23 13.00
N GLN A 137 3.60 6.50 12.76
CA GLN A 137 2.72 6.04 13.82
C GLN A 137 3.43 5.11 14.81
N TYR A 138 4.31 4.23 14.30
CA TYR A 138 5.12 3.38 15.16
C TYR A 138 6.02 4.21 16.09
N LYS A 139 6.73 5.23 15.57
CA LYS A 139 7.60 6.13 16.38
C LYS A 139 6.84 6.92 17.43
N GLU A 140 5.60 7.28 17.16
CA GLU A 140 4.69 7.96 18.08
C GLU A 140 4.10 7.02 19.15
N GLY A 141 4.43 5.72 19.13
CA GLY A 141 3.88 4.71 20.03
C GLY A 141 2.50 4.19 19.62
N ASN A 142 1.99 4.66 18.51
CA ASN A 142 0.74 4.23 17.88
C ASN A 142 0.99 3.07 16.90
N GLY A 143 -0.03 2.73 16.10
CA GLY A 143 0.04 1.79 15.00
C GLY A 143 -0.94 2.14 13.90
N VAL A 144 -0.83 1.47 12.78
CA VAL A 144 -1.84 1.49 11.72
C VAL A 144 -2.55 0.15 11.68
N PRO A 145 -3.86 0.10 11.40
CA PRO A 145 -4.55 -1.18 11.26
C PRO A 145 -3.99 -1.97 10.10
N GLY A 146 -4.06 -3.29 10.18
CA GLY A 146 -3.57 -4.18 9.13
C GLY A 146 -4.47 -5.37 8.89
N LEU A 147 -4.24 -6.03 7.76
CA LEU A 147 -4.82 -7.32 7.45
C LEU A 147 -3.75 -8.39 7.57
N THR A 148 -4.13 -9.58 8.03
CA THR A 148 -3.26 -10.75 8.08
C THR A 148 -3.95 -11.93 7.44
N ALA A 149 -3.18 -12.78 6.75
CA ALA A 149 -3.69 -14.00 6.18
C ALA A 149 -2.62 -15.11 6.19
N VAL A 150 -3.05 -16.35 6.23
CA VAL A 150 -2.23 -17.54 5.99
C VAL A 150 -2.77 -18.22 4.74
N HIS A 151 -1.91 -18.36 3.74
CA HIS A 151 -2.22 -19.09 2.50
C HIS A 151 -1.83 -20.57 2.63
N GLN A 152 -0.66 -20.82 3.23
CA GLN A 152 -0.10 -22.15 3.44
C GLN A 152 0.54 -22.23 4.83
N ASP A 153 0.23 -23.30 5.55
CA ASP A 153 0.75 -23.59 6.89
C ASP A 153 1.40 -24.98 6.87
N ALA A 154 2.66 -25.03 6.50
CA ALA A 154 3.43 -26.28 6.40
C ALA A 154 3.95 -26.73 7.76
N THR A 155 4.27 -25.79 8.65
CA THR A 155 4.85 -26.05 9.95
C THR A 155 3.83 -26.18 11.08
N GLY A 156 2.62 -25.63 10.91
CA GLY A 156 1.62 -25.46 11.97
C GLY A 156 1.84 -24.20 12.82
N GLU A 157 2.83 -23.37 12.48
CA GLU A 157 3.17 -22.13 13.21
C GLU A 157 2.95 -20.85 12.39
N ALA A 158 2.54 -20.96 11.12
CA ALA A 158 2.44 -19.82 10.21
C ALA A 158 1.61 -18.66 10.79
N ARG A 159 0.46 -18.96 11.38
CA ARG A 159 -0.42 -17.94 11.98
C ARG A 159 0.26 -17.17 13.11
N ASP A 160 0.93 -17.87 14.01
CA ASP A 160 1.60 -17.26 15.16
C ASP A 160 2.75 -16.35 14.70
N LEU A 161 3.52 -16.79 13.71
CA LEU A 161 4.62 -16.01 13.11
C LEU A 161 4.10 -14.77 12.37
N VAL A 162 3.02 -14.89 11.61
CA VAL A 162 2.35 -13.77 10.93
C VAL A 162 1.89 -12.72 11.95
N LEU A 163 1.28 -13.14 13.05
CA LEU A 163 0.82 -12.23 14.11
C LEU A 163 2.00 -11.60 14.86
N ALA A 164 3.06 -12.36 15.12
CA ALA A 164 4.27 -11.84 15.73
C ALA A 164 4.93 -10.77 14.86
N TYR A 165 5.00 -11.01 13.55
CA TYR A 165 5.49 -10.01 12.58
C TYR A 165 4.62 -8.75 12.58
N ALA A 166 3.28 -8.90 12.53
CA ALA A 166 2.35 -7.78 12.58
C ALA A 166 2.51 -6.94 13.86
N LYS A 167 2.80 -7.61 15.00
CA LYS A 167 3.15 -6.95 16.26
C LYS A 167 4.48 -6.23 16.18
N GLY A 168 5.51 -6.85 15.62
CA GLY A 168 6.84 -6.27 15.45
C GLY A 168 6.82 -4.96 14.64
N ILE A 169 5.98 -4.86 13.63
CA ILE A 169 5.80 -3.62 12.86
C ILE A 169 4.79 -2.64 13.47
N GLY A 170 4.10 -3.01 14.56
CA GLY A 170 3.18 -2.14 15.31
C GLY A 170 1.73 -2.16 14.87
N CYS A 171 1.32 -3.02 13.92
CA CYS A 171 -0.07 -3.06 13.43
C CYS A 171 -1.06 -3.51 14.52
N THR A 172 -0.67 -4.41 15.41
CA THR A 172 -1.53 -4.93 16.48
C THR A 172 -1.87 -3.87 17.54
N ARG A 173 -1.15 -2.75 17.62
CA ARG A 173 -1.51 -1.61 18.46
C ARG A 173 -2.83 -0.96 18.03
N ALA A 174 -3.05 -0.86 16.72
CA ALA A 174 -4.32 -0.39 16.15
C ALA A 174 -5.33 -1.52 15.94
N GLY A 175 -4.83 -2.75 15.81
CA GLY A 175 -5.60 -3.97 15.58
C GLY A 175 -5.47 -4.50 14.17
N VAL A 176 -5.47 -5.82 14.04
CA VAL A 176 -5.44 -6.51 12.74
C VAL A 176 -6.70 -7.37 12.56
N ILE A 177 -7.09 -7.56 11.31
CA ILE A 177 -8.18 -8.44 10.89
C ILE A 177 -7.58 -9.61 10.11
N GLU A 178 -7.94 -10.82 10.48
CA GLU A 178 -7.64 -12.01 9.69
C GLU A 178 -8.56 -12.06 8.48
N THR A 179 -7.99 -12.33 7.32
CA THR A 179 -8.66 -12.41 6.02
C THR A 179 -8.03 -13.52 5.17
N SER A 180 -8.22 -13.47 3.86
CA SER A 180 -7.56 -14.34 2.89
C SER A 180 -6.76 -13.53 1.87
N PHE A 181 -5.79 -14.16 1.20
CA PHE A 181 -5.08 -13.52 0.09
C PHE A 181 -6.04 -13.01 -0.99
N ARG A 182 -7.07 -13.79 -1.30
CA ARG A 182 -8.10 -13.39 -2.27
C ARG A 182 -8.83 -12.11 -1.84
N GLU A 183 -9.39 -12.10 -0.63
CA GLU A 183 -10.18 -10.96 -0.16
C GLU A 183 -9.33 -9.70 -0.05
N GLU A 184 -8.12 -9.81 0.49
CA GLU A 184 -7.20 -8.67 0.57
C GLU A 184 -6.89 -8.13 -0.81
N THR A 185 -6.46 -8.98 -1.75
CA THR A 185 -6.07 -8.56 -3.10
C THR A 185 -7.24 -7.93 -3.86
N GLU A 186 -8.40 -8.57 -3.86
CA GLU A 186 -9.58 -8.07 -4.59
C GLU A 186 -10.08 -6.74 -4.01
N THR A 187 -10.13 -6.61 -2.68
CA THR A 187 -10.64 -5.39 -2.05
C THR A 187 -9.63 -4.24 -2.09
N ASP A 188 -8.35 -4.52 -2.00
CA ASP A 188 -7.29 -3.51 -2.10
C ASP A 188 -7.22 -2.92 -3.51
N LEU A 189 -7.11 -3.77 -4.54
CA LEU A 189 -7.13 -3.33 -5.93
C LEU A 189 -8.42 -2.56 -6.29
N PHE A 190 -9.57 -3.02 -5.83
CA PHE A 190 -10.82 -2.30 -6.05
C PHE A 190 -10.81 -0.94 -5.35
N GLY A 191 -10.37 -0.89 -4.10
CA GLY A 191 -10.27 0.35 -3.33
C GLY A 191 -9.39 1.39 -4.00
N GLU A 192 -8.22 0.96 -4.48
CA GLU A 192 -7.28 1.84 -5.20
C GLU A 192 -7.85 2.36 -6.52
N GLN A 193 -8.42 1.48 -7.33
CA GLN A 193 -8.91 1.83 -8.67
C GLN A 193 -10.18 2.66 -8.62
N ALA A 194 -11.17 2.22 -7.85
CA ALA A 194 -12.51 2.81 -7.88
C ALA A 194 -12.71 3.99 -6.92
N VAL A 195 -11.90 4.10 -5.85
CA VAL A 195 -12.12 5.09 -4.78
C VAL A 195 -10.87 5.88 -4.43
N LEU A 196 -9.83 5.22 -3.88
CA LEU A 196 -8.74 5.89 -3.16
C LEU A 196 -7.76 6.65 -4.06
N CYS A 197 -7.51 6.12 -5.25
CA CYS A 197 -6.58 6.71 -6.21
C CYS A 197 -7.31 7.08 -7.51
N GLY A 198 -7.80 6.10 -8.28
CA GLY A 198 -8.42 6.36 -9.57
C GLY A 198 -9.69 7.22 -9.44
N GLY A 199 -10.66 6.76 -8.66
CA GLY A 199 -11.94 7.45 -8.51
C GLY A 199 -11.82 8.88 -8.00
N VAL A 200 -11.08 9.09 -6.90
CA VAL A 200 -10.92 10.44 -6.31
C VAL A 200 -10.14 11.38 -7.24
N THR A 201 -9.13 10.89 -7.92
CA THR A 201 -8.33 11.72 -8.85
C THR A 201 -9.18 12.23 -10.01
N GLU A 202 -9.97 11.35 -10.63
CA GLU A 202 -10.86 11.75 -11.73
C GLU A 202 -12.01 12.65 -11.26
N LEU A 203 -12.54 12.43 -10.05
CA LEU A 203 -13.55 13.33 -9.47
C LEU A 203 -12.99 14.75 -9.27
N VAL A 204 -11.80 14.86 -8.71
CA VAL A 204 -11.10 16.14 -8.49
C VAL A 204 -10.84 16.84 -9.82
N ARG A 205 -10.32 16.10 -10.81
CA ARG A 205 -10.04 16.63 -12.14
C ARG A 205 -11.30 17.16 -12.82
N ALA A 206 -12.36 16.36 -12.87
CA ALA A 206 -13.62 16.75 -13.48
C ALA A 206 -14.22 18.01 -12.81
N GLY A 207 -14.13 18.12 -11.48
CA GLY A 207 -14.55 19.30 -10.75
C GLY A 207 -13.72 20.54 -11.10
N TYR A 208 -12.39 20.39 -11.10
CA TYR A 208 -11.45 21.44 -11.48
C TYR A 208 -11.71 21.95 -12.90
N GLU A 209 -11.75 21.06 -13.88
CA GLU A 209 -11.97 21.39 -15.29
C GLU A 209 -13.32 22.08 -15.49
N THR A 210 -14.37 21.60 -14.82
CA THR A 210 -15.69 22.22 -14.90
C THR A 210 -15.68 23.69 -14.45
N LEU A 211 -14.95 24.01 -13.39
CA LEU A 211 -14.82 25.39 -12.91
C LEU A 211 -13.99 26.26 -13.86
N VAL A 212 -12.86 25.73 -14.33
CA VAL A 212 -11.97 26.46 -15.25
C VAL A 212 -12.66 26.73 -16.60
N ASP A 213 -13.38 25.76 -17.16
CA ASP A 213 -14.14 25.91 -18.39
C ASP A 213 -15.30 26.93 -18.26
N ALA A 214 -15.84 27.08 -17.05
CA ALA A 214 -16.81 28.11 -16.72
C ALA A 214 -16.20 29.51 -16.52
N GLY A 215 -14.86 29.64 -16.63
CA GLY A 215 -14.13 30.91 -16.56
C GLY A 215 -13.70 31.31 -15.15
N TYR A 216 -13.72 30.43 -14.17
CA TYR A 216 -13.16 30.70 -12.84
C TYR A 216 -11.64 30.61 -12.85
N ASP A 217 -11.00 31.34 -11.91
CA ASP A 217 -9.54 31.31 -11.74
C ASP A 217 -9.07 29.88 -11.41
N PRO A 218 -8.10 29.31 -12.14
CA PRO A 218 -7.59 27.96 -11.91
C PRO A 218 -7.07 27.73 -10.47
N ARG A 219 -6.54 28.76 -9.82
CA ARG A 219 -6.07 28.69 -8.44
C ARG A 219 -7.22 28.50 -7.44
N LEU A 220 -8.34 29.20 -7.68
CA LEU A 220 -9.57 28.96 -6.88
C LEU A 220 -10.10 27.57 -7.10
N ALA A 221 -10.17 27.10 -8.36
CA ALA A 221 -10.60 25.75 -8.68
C ALA A 221 -9.71 24.68 -8.03
N TYR A 222 -8.41 24.92 -7.93
CA TYR A 222 -7.46 24.03 -7.23
C TYR A 222 -7.75 23.98 -5.72
N PHE A 223 -7.95 25.12 -5.07
CA PHE A 223 -8.26 25.16 -3.63
C PHE A 223 -9.56 24.43 -3.32
N GLU A 224 -10.62 24.70 -4.08
CA GLU A 224 -11.96 24.15 -3.85
C GLU A 224 -12.04 22.63 -4.15
N CYS A 225 -11.37 22.16 -5.21
CA CYS A 225 -11.53 20.77 -5.66
C CYS A 225 -10.44 19.81 -5.14
N LEU A 226 -9.25 20.32 -4.79
CA LEU A 226 -8.13 19.45 -4.37
C LEU A 226 -7.61 19.78 -2.99
N HIS A 227 -7.24 21.03 -2.72
CA HIS A 227 -6.60 21.38 -1.45
C HIS A 227 -7.52 21.13 -0.25
N GLU A 228 -8.76 21.58 -0.33
CA GLU A 228 -9.73 21.44 0.76
C GLU A 228 -10.23 20.01 0.94
N LEU A 229 -10.16 19.18 -0.10
CA LEU A 229 -10.56 17.77 -0.01
C LEU A 229 -9.84 17.01 1.12
N LYS A 230 -8.54 17.30 1.34
CA LYS A 230 -7.80 16.71 2.46
C LYS A 230 -8.49 16.98 3.81
N LEU A 231 -8.93 18.21 4.05
CA LEU A 231 -9.54 18.60 5.31
C LEU A 231 -10.89 17.90 5.52
N ILE A 232 -11.65 17.72 4.45
CA ILE A 232 -12.91 16.95 4.48
C ILE A 232 -12.65 15.47 4.71
N VAL A 233 -11.62 14.90 4.08
CA VAL A 233 -11.21 13.50 4.30
C VAL A 233 -10.72 13.28 5.74
N ASP A 234 -9.98 14.23 6.32
CA ASP A 234 -9.56 14.17 7.72
C ASP A 234 -10.79 14.11 8.66
N LEU A 235 -11.83 14.92 8.41
CA LEU A 235 -13.09 14.86 9.18
C LEU A 235 -13.81 13.51 9.03
N MET A 236 -13.82 12.93 7.83
CA MET A 236 -14.39 11.58 7.61
C MET A 236 -13.58 10.51 8.35
N TYR A 237 -12.26 10.61 8.34
CA TYR A 237 -11.37 9.70 9.03
C TYR A 237 -11.58 9.75 10.55
N GLU A 238 -11.65 10.94 11.12
CA GLU A 238 -11.76 11.14 12.58
C GLU A 238 -13.15 10.82 13.12
N LYS A 239 -14.20 11.16 12.38
CA LYS A 239 -15.59 11.23 12.90
C LYS A 239 -16.61 10.44 12.06
N GLY A 240 -16.17 9.78 11.01
CA GLY A 240 -17.03 9.14 10.01
C GLY A 240 -17.79 10.16 9.14
N ILE A 241 -18.52 9.66 8.16
CA ILE A 241 -19.28 10.51 7.20
C ILE A 241 -20.31 11.41 7.93
N SER A 242 -20.99 10.89 8.94
CA SER A 242 -21.97 11.67 9.70
C SER A 242 -21.33 12.78 10.52
N GLY A 243 -20.15 12.51 11.11
CA GLY A 243 -19.40 13.52 11.87
C GLY A 243 -18.79 14.60 10.98
N MET A 244 -18.34 14.25 9.78
CA MET A 244 -17.93 15.21 8.76
C MET A 244 -19.10 16.16 8.42
N ARG A 245 -20.28 15.61 8.10
CA ARG A 245 -21.48 16.37 7.78
C ARG A 245 -21.89 17.32 8.92
N TYR A 246 -21.83 16.84 10.15
CA TYR A 246 -22.10 17.70 11.33
C TYR A 246 -21.11 18.87 11.46
N SER A 247 -19.89 18.70 10.96
CA SER A 247 -18.81 19.70 11.09
C SER A 247 -18.80 20.75 9.98
N ILE A 248 -19.58 20.58 8.92
CA ILE A 248 -19.69 21.51 7.79
C ILE A 248 -20.97 22.38 7.90
N SER A 249 -21.13 23.37 7.01
CA SER A 249 -22.32 24.20 7.00
C SER A 249 -23.57 23.44 6.54
N ASN A 250 -24.75 23.86 7.00
CA ASN A 250 -26.02 23.31 6.53
C ASN A 250 -26.19 23.41 5.01
N THR A 251 -25.62 24.44 4.40
CA THR A 251 -25.63 24.62 2.93
C THR A 251 -24.81 23.55 2.23
N ALA A 252 -23.63 23.23 2.74
CA ALA A 252 -22.77 22.18 2.20
C ALA A 252 -23.39 20.80 2.42
N GLU A 253 -23.92 20.53 3.62
CA GLU A 253 -24.62 19.28 3.94
C GLU A 253 -25.84 19.05 3.05
N TYR A 254 -26.66 20.09 2.82
CA TYR A 254 -27.79 20.00 1.90
C TYR A 254 -27.35 19.73 0.46
N GLY A 255 -26.25 20.36 0.03
CA GLY A 255 -25.61 20.12 -1.26
C GLY A 255 -25.16 18.67 -1.43
N ASP A 256 -24.47 18.13 -0.41
CA ASP A 256 -24.02 16.72 -0.39
C ASP A 256 -25.21 15.76 -0.59
N TYR A 257 -26.24 15.85 0.23
CA TYR A 257 -27.40 14.96 0.12
C TYR A 257 -28.12 15.04 -1.21
N THR A 258 -28.21 16.21 -1.81
CA THR A 258 -29.05 16.45 -2.98
C THR A 258 -28.29 16.38 -4.32
N ARG A 259 -26.97 16.59 -4.33
CA ARG A 259 -26.15 16.62 -5.56
C ARG A 259 -25.18 15.44 -5.65
N GLY A 260 -24.67 14.92 -4.54
CA GLY A 260 -23.73 13.79 -4.55
C GLY A 260 -24.22 12.60 -5.36
N LYS A 261 -25.50 12.24 -5.22
CA LYS A 261 -26.13 11.14 -6.00
C LYS A 261 -26.28 11.42 -7.50
N ARG A 262 -26.14 12.67 -7.93
CA ARG A 262 -26.14 13.05 -9.36
C ARG A 262 -24.77 12.91 -9.98
N VAL A 263 -23.71 12.92 -9.18
CA VAL A 263 -22.33 12.67 -9.58
C VAL A 263 -22.05 11.15 -9.57
N ILE A 264 -22.37 10.50 -8.46
CA ILE A 264 -22.27 9.03 -8.34
C ILE A 264 -23.65 8.42 -8.63
N THR A 265 -23.90 8.18 -9.89
CA THR A 265 -25.17 7.63 -10.43
C THR A 265 -25.23 6.11 -10.33
N ASP A 266 -26.33 5.51 -10.72
CA ASP A 266 -26.45 4.05 -10.86
C ASP A 266 -25.52 3.51 -11.96
N GLU A 267 -25.29 4.28 -13.03
CA GLU A 267 -24.33 3.94 -14.09
C GLU A 267 -22.89 3.91 -13.55
N THR A 268 -22.52 4.91 -12.73
CA THR A 268 -21.22 4.92 -12.03
C THR A 268 -21.05 3.66 -11.16
N ARG A 269 -22.11 3.26 -10.46
CA ARG A 269 -22.08 2.03 -9.62
C ARG A 269 -21.95 0.77 -10.47
N GLU A 270 -22.56 0.73 -11.65
CA GLU A 270 -22.41 -0.38 -12.60
C GLU A 270 -20.98 -0.47 -13.13
N THR A 271 -20.37 0.66 -13.47
CA THR A 271 -18.95 0.73 -13.84
C THR A 271 -18.05 0.19 -12.73
N MET A 272 -18.29 0.56 -11.46
CA MET A 272 -17.56 0.01 -10.32
C MET A 272 -17.71 -1.51 -10.20
N ARG A 273 -18.91 -2.08 -10.48
CA ARG A 273 -19.07 -3.54 -10.54
C ARG A 273 -18.28 -4.18 -11.66
N GLY A 274 -18.22 -3.51 -12.83
CA GLY A 274 -17.36 -3.94 -13.94
C GLY A 274 -15.90 -4.04 -13.53
N ILE A 275 -15.35 -2.99 -12.92
CA ILE A 275 -13.97 -2.96 -12.39
C ILE A 275 -13.72 -4.10 -11.40
N LEU A 276 -14.64 -4.33 -10.46
CA LEU A 276 -14.52 -5.44 -9.52
C LEU A 276 -14.52 -6.80 -10.23
N ASN A 277 -15.36 -6.98 -11.24
CA ASN A 277 -15.38 -8.21 -12.04
C ASN A 277 -14.06 -8.44 -12.79
N GLU A 278 -13.46 -7.41 -13.37
CA GLU A 278 -12.14 -7.48 -14.04
C GLU A 278 -11.02 -7.88 -13.06
N ILE A 279 -11.08 -7.38 -11.83
CA ILE A 279 -10.15 -7.80 -10.77
C ILE A 279 -10.38 -9.27 -10.41
N GLN A 280 -11.61 -9.68 -10.13
CA GLN A 280 -11.96 -11.03 -9.71
C GLN A 280 -11.68 -12.09 -10.80
N SER A 281 -11.87 -11.74 -12.07
CA SER A 281 -11.54 -12.62 -13.21
C SER A 281 -10.03 -12.70 -13.46
N GLY A 282 -9.23 -11.80 -12.88
CA GLY A 282 -7.81 -11.64 -13.15
C GLY A 282 -7.48 -10.91 -14.47
N ASP A 283 -8.49 -10.30 -15.12
CA ASP A 283 -8.26 -9.54 -16.36
C ASP A 283 -7.31 -8.37 -16.12
N PHE A 284 -7.55 -7.58 -15.07
CA PHE A 284 -6.64 -6.50 -14.67
C PHE A 284 -5.21 -7.00 -14.39
N ALA A 285 -5.06 -8.10 -13.67
CA ALA A 285 -3.74 -8.64 -13.37
C ALA A 285 -3.00 -9.07 -14.65
N ARG A 286 -3.71 -9.73 -15.59
CA ARG A 286 -3.13 -10.10 -16.89
C ARG A 286 -2.71 -8.88 -17.71
N GLU A 287 -3.53 -7.84 -17.73
CA GLU A 287 -3.23 -6.57 -18.40
C GLU A 287 -1.97 -5.94 -17.83
N TRP A 288 -1.88 -5.77 -16.49
CA TRP A 288 -0.74 -5.15 -15.84
C TRP A 288 0.57 -5.95 -16.05
N ILE A 289 0.50 -7.28 -15.94
CA ILE A 289 1.65 -8.15 -16.20
C ILE A 289 2.11 -8.03 -17.67
N ALA A 290 1.17 -7.98 -18.62
CA ALA A 290 1.48 -7.81 -20.02
C ALA A 290 2.11 -6.44 -20.32
N GLU A 291 1.60 -5.36 -19.73
CA GLU A 291 2.15 -4.01 -19.83
C GLU A 291 3.60 -3.96 -19.28
N ASN A 292 3.84 -4.62 -18.14
CA ASN A 292 5.19 -4.71 -17.59
C ASN A 292 6.14 -5.45 -18.53
N ARG A 293 5.73 -6.59 -19.09
CA ARG A 293 6.54 -7.38 -20.04
C ARG A 293 6.83 -6.62 -21.32
N ALA A 294 5.94 -5.73 -21.74
CA ALA A 294 6.11 -4.84 -22.90
C ALA A 294 7.01 -3.62 -22.61
N GLY A 295 7.56 -3.47 -21.39
CA GLY A 295 8.43 -2.37 -20.99
C GLY A 295 7.73 -1.16 -20.41
N GLN A 296 6.44 -1.27 -20.06
CA GLN A 296 5.63 -0.23 -19.43
C GLN A 296 5.48 1.04 -20.27
N GLU A 297 5.38 0.91 -21.59
CA GLU A 297 5.34 2.06 -22.51
C GLU A 297 4.09 2.92 -22.29
N ASN A 298 2.90 2.28 -22.19
CA ASN A 298 1.66 3.01 -21.94
C ASN A 298 1.64 3.63 -20.54
N PHE A 299 2.11 2.91 -19.54
CA PHE A 299 2.17 3.40 -18.17
C PHE A 299 3.09 4.64 -18.06
N LYS A 300 4.25 4.61 -18.68
CA LYS A 300 5.20 5.75 -18.70
C LYS A 300 4.59 6.95 -19.42
N ARG A 301 3.94 6.73 -20.56
CA ARG A 301 3.27 7.79 -21.33
C ARG A 301 2.14 8.44 -20.52
N MET A 302 1.27 7.62 -19.91
CA MET A 302 0.20 8.14 -19.05
C MET A 302 0.76 8.95 -17.87
N ARG A 303 1.83 8.48 -17.22
CA ARG A 303 2.50 9.21 -16.15
C ARG A 303 2.99 10.57 -16.60
N GLU A 304 3.64 10.65 -17.74
CA GLU A 304 4.13 11.92 -18.31
C GLU A 304 2.99 12.88 -18.67
N GLU A 305 1.94 12.38 -19.31
CA GLU A 305 0.74 13.17 -19.64
C GLU A 305 0.10 13.77 -18.37
N GLN A 306 -0.04 12.98 -17.32
CA GLN A 306 -0.66 13.40 -16.07
C GLN A 306 0.18 14.45 -15.32
N GLN A 307 1.49 14.31 -15.29
CA GLN A 307 2.41 15.28 -14.68
C GLN A 307 2.37 16.67 -15.32
N ASN A 308 1.91 16.76 -16.57
CA ASN A 308 1.89 17.98 -17.36
C ASN A 308 0.49 18.63 -17.48
N THR A 309 -0.49 18.15 -16.72
CA THR A 309 -1.83 18.75 -16.68
C THR A 309 -1.83 20.15 -16.06
N GLN A 310 -2.86 20.96 -16.34
CA GLN A 310 -2.95 22.31 -15.79
C GLN A 310 -3.06 22.28 -14.27
N ILE A 311 -3.91 21.42 -13.71
CA ILE A 311 -4.08 21.27 -12.26
C ILE A 311 -2.75 20.96 -11.55
N GLU A 312 -1.86 20.16 -12.17
CA GLU A 312 -0.55 19.86 -11.60
C GLU A 312 0.42 21.04 -11.66
N ARG A 313 0.37 21.86 -12.73
CA ARG A 313 1.18 23.08 -12.82
C ARG A 313 0.76 24.09 -11.76
N GLU A 314 -0.53 24.41 -11.68
CA GLU A 314 -1.07 25.31 -10.66
C GLU A 314 -0.79 24.79 -9.24
N GLY A 315 -0.98 23.49 -9.04
CA GLY A 315 -0.74 22.85 -7.75
C GLY A 315 0.72 22.92 -7.30
N ARG A 316 1.70 22.78 -8.19
CA ARG A 316 3.13 22.95 -7.85
C ARG A 316 3.43 24.37 -7.41
N GLU A 317 2.89 25.37 -8.11
CA GLU A 317 3.09 26.76 -7.74
C GLU A 317 2.48 27.07 -6.36
N LEU A 318 1.24 26.66 -6.14
CA LEU A 318 0.54 26.91 -4.88
C LEU A 318 1.19 26.17 -3.69
N ARG A 319 1.57 24.90 -3.87
CA ARG A 319 2.28 24.14 -2.82
C ARG A 319 3.64 24.76 -2.49
N SER A 320 4.33 25.36 -3.47
CA SER A 320 5.62 26.03 -3.24
C SER A 320 5.53 27.25 -2.32
N MET A 321 4.33 27.80 -2.12
CA MET A 321 4.04 28.92 -1.22
C MET A 321 3.74 28.46 0.22
N MET A 322 3.70 27.13 0.47
CA MET A 322 3.32 26.54 1.75
C MET A 322 4.52 25.80 2.35
N ASP A 323 5.30 26.47 3.19
CA ASP A 323 6.57 25.98 3.75
C ASP A 323 6.43 24.68 4.58
N TRP A 324 5.22 24.35 5.03
CA TRP A 324 4.93 23.14 5.80
C TRP A 324 4.57 21.92 4.96
N ILE A 325 4.47 22.08 3.63
CA ILE A 325 4.23 20.96 2.70
C ILE A 325 5.58 20.46 2.18
N ASP A 326 5.89 19.19 2.44
CA ASP A 326 7.06 18.55 1.86
C ASP A 326 6.86 18.38 0.33
N GLN A 327 7.78 18.91 -0.43
CA GLN A 327 7.78 18.91 -1.89
C GLN A 327 8.84 17.99 -2.49
N SER A 328 9.48 17.14 -1.68
CA SER A 328 10.49 16.18 -2.12
C SER A 328 9.85 15.01 -2.87
N PHE A 329 9.71 15.16 -4.21
CA PHE A 329 9.40 14.07 -5.13
C PHE A 329 10.51 13.93 -6.18
#